data_d039e706eaeb0dc4a376eadc1b3365df
#
_entry.id   d039e706eaeb0dc4a376eadc1b3365df
#
_cell.length_a   1.000
_cell.length_b   1.000
_cell.length_c   1.000
_cell.angle_alpha   90.00
_cell.angle_beta   90.00
_cell.angle_gamma   90.00
#
_symmetry.space_group_name_H-M   'P 1'
#
loop_
_entity.id
_entity.type
_entity.pdbx_description
1 polymer ?
#
loop_
_entity_poly.entity_id
_entity_poly.type
_entity_poly.pdbx_seq_one_letter_code
_entity_poly.pdbx_strand_id
1 'polypeptide(L)'
;MAITEQKRKRINIYFKAFILLIILVGIPLYFYFFQRDFITQFTSVSDIENYLEEHKRTGVLIYIGAQIVQIIICIIPGQPFQFAAGYVFGPWQSLLFSIVGIAMGATITFFLAKLLGRDFMYLCFGEMKVVEYLEKFSSKRGYILLFVLYFIPGFPKDFVNYIAGLSNLKWGPFIIISSIARMPAMMGSILVGTFTKTHNYELVAVLVIAVIILTLLCLKNKQRILDWSDRIYDKLSNLKY
;
A
#
# COMPACT_ATOMS: atom_id res chain seq x y z
N MET A 1 34.22 18.50 17.28
CA MET A 1 33.69 18.48 15.88
C MET A 1 32.63 17.37 15.70
N ALA A 2 32.87 16.11 16.07
CA ALA A 2 31.91 14.99 15.90
C ALA A 2 30.54 15.18 16.62
N ILE A 3 30.53 15.74 17.83
CA ILE A 3 29.28 15.98 18.60
C ILE A 3 28.35 16.97 17.89
N THR A 4 28.90 17.97 17.22
CA THR A 4 28.13 18.99 16.50
C THR A 4 27.50 18.43 15.24
N GLU A 5 28.17 17.50 14.57
CA GLU A 5 27.69 16.82 13.35
C GLU A 5 26.56 15.84 13.66
N GLN A 6 26.70 15.10 14.76
CA GLN A 6 25.67 14.18 15.25
C GLN A 6 24.39 14.92 15.70
N LYS A 7 24.56 16.07 16.36
CA LYS A 7 23.44 16.94 16.76
C LYS A 7 22.72 17.53 15.54
N ARG A 8 23.47 17.94 14.51
CA ARG A 8 22.92 18.46 13.24
C ARG A 8 22.16 17.38 12.46
N LYS A 9 22.66 16.14 12.43
CA LYS A 9 21.94 15.00 11.83
C LYS A 9 20.63 14.73 12.54
N ARG A 10 20.61 14.68 13.88
CA ARG A 10 19.37 14.49 14.67
C ARG A 10 18.35 15.61 14.41
N ILE A 11 18.76 16.86 14.41
CA ILE A 11 17.87 18.01 14.13
C ILE A 11 17.25 17.87 12.73
N ASN A 12 18.02 17.48 11.75
CA ASN A 12 17.53 17.30 10.37
C ASN A 12 16.52 16.14 10.27
N ILE A 13 16.70 15.05 11.02
CA ILE A 13 15.75 13.93 11.10
C ILE A 13 14.44 14.37 11.75
N TYR A 14 14.51 15.07 12.88
CA TYR A 14 13.30 15.60 13.56
C TYR A 14 12.57 16.63 12.70
N PHE A 15 13.29 17.47 11.97
CA PHE A 15 12.71 18.44 11.05
C PHE A 15 11.97 17.76 9.89
N LYS A 16 12.57 16.73 9.28
CA LYS A 16 11.92 15.91 8.24
C LYS A 16 10.71 15.16 8.79
N ALA A 17 10.82 14.57 9.99
CA ALA A 17 9.73 13.91 10.68
C ALA A 17 8.57 14.87 10.98
N PHE A 18 8.88 16.09 11.39
CA PHE A 18 7.90 17.15 11.69
C PHE A 18 7.15 17.61 10.43
N ILE A 19 7.88 17.80 9.30
CA ILE A 19 7.23 18.11 8.01
C ILE A 19 6.31 16.98 7.57
N LEU A 20 6.75 15.74 7.69
CA LEU A 20 5.92 14.59 7.34
C LEU A 20 4.69 14.50 8.26
N LEU A 21 4.86 14.73 9.56
CA LEU A 21 3.75 14.76 10.51
C LEU A 21 2.74 15.87 10.16
N ILE A 22 3.21 17.07 9.81
CA ILE A 22 2.33 18.17 9.36
C ILE A 22 1.55 17.75 8.11
N ILE A 23 2.18 17.09 7.15
CA ILE A 23 1.50 16.60 5.95
C ILE A 23 0.49 15.52 6.31
N LEU A 24 0.89 14.52 7.11
CA LEU A 24 0.08 13.36 7.48
C LEU A 24 -1.11 13.71 8.38
N VAL A 25 -0.93 14.67 9.29
CA VAL A 25 -1.96 15.10 10.24
C VAL A 25 -2.67 16.37 9.75
N GLY A 26 -1.93 17.29 9.15
CA GLY A 26 -2.46 18.57 8.69
C GLY A 26 -3.44 18.42 7.54
N ILE A 27 -3.17 17.51 6.58
CA ILE A 27 -4.11 17.27 5.47
C ILE A 27 -5.45 16.71 5.97
N PRO A 28 -5.52 15.61 6.75
CA PRO A 28 -6.78 15.12 7.32
C PRO A 28 -7.47 16.13 8.22
N LEU A 29 -6.74 16.86 9.05
CA LEU A 29 -7.31 17.93 9.91
C LEU A 29 -7.87 19.08 9.08
N TYR A 30 -7.17 19.50 8.03
CA TYR A 30 -7.67 20.51 7.10
C TYR A 30 -9.01 20.08 6.49
N PHE A 31 -9.10 18.85 5.97
CA PHE A 31 -10.34 18.32 5.43
C PHE A 31 -11.43 18.21 6.52
N TYR A 32 -11.09 17.78 7.72
CA TYR A 32 -12.03 17.64 8.82
C TYR A 32 -12.59 19.01 9.30
N PHE A 33 -11.76 20.04 9.39
CA PHE A 33 -12.19 21.35 9.90
C PHE A 33 -12.74 22.28 8.83
N PHE A 34 -12.18 22.27 7.62
CA PHE A 34 -12.54 23.22 6.58
C PHE A 34 -13.46 22.65 5.50
N GLN A 35 -13.52 21.32 5.37
CA GLN A 35 -14.38 20.62 4.42
C GLN A 35 -15.41 19.74 5.13
N ARG A 36 -15.83 20.13 6.33
CA ARG A 36 -16.78 19.37 7.15
C ARG A 36 -18.12 19.19 6.42
N ASP A 37 -18.59 20.22 5.72
CA ASP A 37 -19.81 20.15 4.92
C ASP A 37 -19.69 19.15 3.78
N PHE A 38 -18.50 19.01 3.20
CA PHE A 38 -18.19 17.99 2.20
C PHE A 38 -18.22 16.57 2.80
N ILE A 39 -17.69 16.40 4.00
CA ILE A 39 -17.69 15.10 4.69
C ILE A 39 -19.09 14.71 5.16
N THR A 40 -19.88 15.66 5.64
CA THR A 40 -21.25 15.43 6.12
C THR A 40 -22.26 15.17 5.00
N GLN A 41 -21.95 15.54 3.76
CA GLN A 41 -22.74 15.15 2.59
C GLN A 41 -22.67 13.64 2.28
N PHE A 42 -21.72 12.90 2.88
CA PHE A 42 -21.53 11.47 2.66
C PHE A 42 -21.93 10.65 3.89
N THR A 43 -23.10 10.92 4.47
CA THR A 43 -23.62 10.21 5.64
C THR A 43 -24.28 8.87 5.30
N SER A 44 -24.70 8.70 4.06
CA SER A 44 -25.27 7.45 3.57
C SER A 44 -24.59 6.97 2.30
N VAL A 45 -24.72 5.69 2.00
CA VAL A 45 -24.19 5.08 0.77
C VAL A 45 -24.87 5.69 -0.47
N SER A 46 -26.16 6.02 -0.37
CA SER A 46 -26.93 6.66 -1.42
C SER A 46 -26.45 8.08 -1.73
N ASP A 47 -26.00 8.83 -0.73
CA ASP A 47 -25.48 10.18 -0.95
C ASP A 47 -24.15 10.11 -1.72
N ILE A 48 -23.31 9.13 -1.39
CA ILE A 48 -22.07 8.85 -2.12
C ILE A 48 -22.38 8.46 -3.57
N GLU A 49 -23.37 7.59 -3.80
CA GLU A 49 -23.77 7.20 -5.15
C GLU A 49 -24.23 8.39 -5.98
N ASN A 50 -25.17 9.18 -5.48
CA ASN A 50 -25.71 10.34 -6.16
C ASN A 50 -24.61 11.37 -6.49
N TYR A 51 -23.75 11.68 -5.52
CA TYR A 51 -22.63 12.60 -5.75
C TYR A 51 -21.67 12.08 -6.83
N LEU A 52 -21.37 10.80 -6.83
CA LEU A 52 -20.43 10.20 -7.78
C LEU A 52 -21.06 10.00 -9.16
N GLU A 53 -22.36 9.82 -9.25
CA GLU A 53 -23.09 9.84 -10.54
C GLU A 53 -23.09 11.23 -11.18
N GLU A 54 -23.27 12.28 -10.40
CA GLU A 54 -23.21 13.67 -10.88
C GLU A 54 -21.76 14.10 -11.19
N HIS A 55 -20.79 13.61 -10.41
CA HIS A 55 -19.39 14.06 -10.45
C HIS A 55 -18.42 12.92 -10.76
N LYS A 56 -18.72 12.05 -11.74
CA LYS A 56 -17.91 10.84 -12.05
C LYS A 56 -16.40 11.10 -12.17
N ARG A 57 -16.00 12.19 -12.82
CA ARG A 57 -14.57 12.53 -12.98
C ARG A 57 -13.92 12.94 -11.66
N THR A 58 -14.60 13.75 -10.86
CA THR A 58 -14.09 14.21 -9.55
C THR A 58 -14.01 13.04 -8.57
N GLY A 59 -15.00 12.15 -8.56
CA GLY A 59 -14.98 10.94 -7.73
C GLY A 59 -13.80 10.02 -8.02
N VAL A 60 -13.44 9.85 -9.30
CA VAL A 60 -12.23 9.09 -9.68
C VAL A 60 -10.95 9.72 -9.14
N LEU A 61 -10.82 11.06 -9.28
CA LEU A 61 -9.64 11.77 -8.77
C LEU A 61 -9.53 11.70 -7.24
N ILE A 62 -10.66 11.85 -6.54
CA ILE A 62 -10.73 11.71 -5.08
C ILE A 62 -10.31 10.30 -4.67
N TYR A 63 -10.81 9.27 -5.35
CA TYR A 63 -10.44 7.89 -5.07
C TYR A 63 -8.95 7.62 -5.27
N ILE A 64 -8.38 8.05 -6.40
CA ILE A 64 -6.95 7.91 -6.69
C ILE A 64 -6.14 8.68 -5.63
N GLY A 65 -6.54 9.90 -5.29
CA GLY A 65 -5.91 10.69 -4.24
C GLY A 65 -5.94 10.00 -2.87
N ALA A 66 -7.08 9.45 -2.48
CA ALA A 66 -7.23 8.68 -1.24
C ALA A 66 -6.32 7.44 -1.22
N GLN A 67 -6.22 6.72 -2.34
CA GLN A 67 -5.29 5.59 -2.49
C GLN A 67 -3.82 6.02 -2.33
N ILE A 68 -3.43 7.15 -2.90
CA ILE A 68 -2.07 7.69 -2.75
C ILE A 68 -1.79 8.04 -1.30
N VAL A 69 -2.70 8.78 -0.67
CA VAL A 69 -2.55 9.24 0.72
C VAL A 69 -2.46 8.05 1.69
N GLN A 70 -3.34 7.04 1.56
CA GLN A 70 -3.30 5.88 2.44
C GLN A 70 -1.98 5.10 2.32
N ILE A 71 -1.41 4.98 1.09
CA ILE A 71 -0.11 4.30 0.87
C ILE A 71 1.03 5.08 1.53
N ILE A 72 1.01 6.41 1.44
CA ILE A 72 2.03 7.26 2.08
C ILE A 72 1.93 7.14 3.62
N ILE A 73 0.72 7.15 4.17
CA ILE A 73 0.49 7.03 5.62
C ILE A 73 0.86 5.64 6.14
N CYS A 74 0.72 4.59 5.31
CA CYS A 74 1.10 3.20 5.62
C CYS A 74 0.30 2.52 6.75
N ILE A 75 -0.44 3.26 7.57
CA ILE A 75 -1.22 2.75 8.71
C ILE A 75 -2.68 2.51 8.30
N ILE A 76 -3.18 3.29 7.36
CA ILE A 76 -4.58 3.21 6.92
C ILE A 76 -4.74 1.99 6.00
N PRO A 77 -5.65 1.06 6.31
CA PRO A 77 -5.88 -0.09 5.44
C PRO A 77 -6.53 0.36 4.12
N GLY A 78 -5.99 -0.13 2.99
CA GLY A 78 -6.49 0.22 1.65
C GLY A 78 -7.76 -0.52 1.22
N GLN A 79 -8.11 -1.63 1.89
CA GLN A 79 -9.27 -2.44 1.53
C GLN A 79 -10.60 -1.70 1.57
N PRO A 80 -10.93 -0.87 2.58
CA PRO A 80 -12.17 -0.10 2.59
C PRO A 80 -12.34 0.82 1.38
N PHE A 81 -11.25 1.43 0.91
CA PHE A 81 -11.29 2.27 -0.29
C PHE A 81 -11.57 1.45 -1.56
N GLN A 82 -10.97 0.26 -1.68
CA GLN A 82 -11.20 -0.66 -2.80
C GLN A 82 -12.62 -1.21 -2.79
N PHE A 83 -13.15 -1.50 -1.60
CA PHE A 83 -14.54 -1.90 -1.41
C PHE A 83 -15.49 -0.79 -1.89
N ALA A 84 -15.31 0.43 -1.41
CA ALA A 84 -16.12 1.58 -1.83
C ALA A 84 -16.03 1.83 -3.34
N ALA A 85 -14.84 1.74 -3.93
CA ALA A 85 -14.67 1.88 -5.37
C ALA A 85 -15.42 0.79 -6.15
N GLY A 86 -15.32 -0.47 -5.71
CA GLY A 86 -16.04 -1.59 -6.33
C GLY A 86 -17.56 -1.39 -6.31
N TYR A 87 -18.07 -0.86 -5.21
CA TYR A 87 -19.48 -0.50 -5.05
C TYR A 87 -19.90 0.59 -6.04
N VAL A 88 -19.10 1.64 -6.20
CA VAL A 88 -19.43 2.83 -6.99
C VAL A 88 -19.15 2.65 -8.48
N PHE A 89 -17.91 2.26 -8.83
CA PHE A 89 -17.42 2.26 -10.21
C PHE A 89 -17.51 0.88 -10.88
N GLY A 90 -17.85 -0.17 -10.11
CA GLY A 90 -17.81 -1.54 -10.59
C GLY A 90 -16.40 -2.13 -10.69
N PRO A 91 -16.26 -3.42 -11.11
CA PRO A 91 -15.02 -4.17 -10.89
C PRO A 91 -13.86 -3.68 -11.74
N TRP A 92 -14.05 -3.48 -13.03
CA TRP A 92 -12.95 -3.18 -13.96
C TRP A 92 -12.40 -1.77 -13.83
N GLN A 93 -13.29 -0.78 -13.71
CA GLN A 93 -12.88 0.62 -13.54
C GLN A 93 -12.17 0.81 -12.20
N SER A 94 -12.71 0.23 -11.12
CA SER A 94 -12.08 0.27 -9.81
C SER A 94 -10.69 -0.36 -9.79
N LEU A 95 -10.51 -1.48 -10.51
CA LEU A 95 -9.21 -2.11 -10.65
C LEU A 95 -8.21 -1.19 -11.36
N LEU A 96 -8.60 -0.58 -12.47
CA LEU A 96 -7.74 0.35 -13.21
C LEU A 96 -7.35 1.56 -12.36
N PHE A 97 -8.32 2.20 -11.70
CA PHE A 97 -8.05 3.34 -10.83
C PHE A 97 -7.19 2.98 -9.62
N SER A 98 -7.40 1.78 -9.06
CA SER A 98 -6.56 1.25 -7.97
C SER A 98 -5.12 1.03 -8.42
N ILE A 99 -4.90 0.47 -9.61
CA ILE A 99 -3.55 0.27 -10.16
C ILE A 99 -2.84 1.61 -10.33
N VAL A 100 -3.53 2.62 -10.87
CA VAL A 100 -2.97 3.97 -11.04
C VAL A 100 -2.62 4.58 -9.67
N GLY A 101 -3.56 4.56 -8.73
CA GLY A 101 -3.35 5.11 -7.38
C GLY A 101 -2.21 4.42 -6.64
N ILE A 102 -2.14 3.07 -6.72
CA ILE A 102 -1.08 2.29 -6.10
C ILE A 102 0.28 2.56 -6.76
N ALA A 103 0.34 2.59 -8.09
CA ALA A 103 1.59 2.88 -8.79
C ALA A 103 2.13 4.27 -8.45
N MET A 104 1.26 5.28 -8.38
CA MET A 104 1.64 6.64 -7.97
C MET A 104 2.05 6.70 -6.49
N GLY A 105 1.26 6.13 -5.58
CA GLY A 105 1.56 6.09 -4.15
C GLY A 105 2.85 5.32 -3.84
N ALA A 106 3.05 4.16 -4.46
CA ALA A 106 4.27 3.37 -4.32
C ALA A 106 5.49 4.13 -4.90
N THR A 107 5.34 4.86 -6.00
CA THR A 107 6.40 5.71 -6.55
C THR A 107 6.78 6.82 -5.57
N ILE A 108 5.80 7.53 -5.03
CA ILE A 108 6.03 8.61 -4.07
C ILE A 108 6.74 8.06 -2.82
N THR A 109 6.25 6.96 -2.24
CA THR A 109 6.85 6.37 -1.04
C THR A 109 8.26 5.83 -1.27
N PHE A 110 8.52 5.27 -2.46
CA PHE A 110 9.85 4.81 -2.86
C PHE A 110 10.87 5.96 -2.89
N PHE A 111 10.53 7.08 -3.50
CA PHE A 111 11.42 8.25 -3.56
C PHE A 111 11.46 9.01 -2.23
N LEU A 112 10.34 9.04 -1.51
CA LEU A 112 10.28 9.65 -0.17
C LEU A 112 11.21 8.91 0.80
N ALA A 113 11.26 7.58 0.74
CA ALA A 113 12.21 6.79 1.54
C ALA A 113 13.67 7.16 1.23
N LYS A 114 14.02 7.34 -0.05
CA LYS A 114 15.35 7.81 -0.44
C LYS A 114 15.68 9.19 0.11
N LEU A 115 14.71 10.10 0.09
CA LEU A 115 14.87 11.46 0.60
C LEU A 115 15.02 11.50 2.12
N LEU A 116 14.19 10.73 2.84
CA LEU A 116 14.17 10.69 4.29
C LEU A 116 15.38 9.95 4.87
N GLY A 117 15.82 8.89 4.19
CA GLY A 117 16.98 8.10 4.57
C GLY A 117 16.70 7.03 5.62
N ARG A 118 17.73 6.20 5.90
CA ARG A 118 17.62 5.05 6.82
C ARG A 118 17.28 5.45 8.25
N ASP A 119 17.91 6.51 8.76
CA ASP A 119 17.73 6.94 10.14
C ASP A 119 16.28 7.32 10.46
N PHE A 120 15.58 7.94 9.50
CA PHE A 120 14.17 8.24 9.63
C PHE A 120 13.33 6.95 9.66
N MET A 121 13.64 6.00 8.81
CA MET A 121 12.90 4.72 8.76
C MET A 121 13.14 3.89 10.03
N TYR A 122 14.32 3.96 10.63
CA TYR A 122 14.60 3.33 11.93
C TYR A 122 13.73 3.92 13.04
N LEU A 123 13.51 5.24 13.01
CA LEU A 123 12.64 5.93 13.96
C LEU A 123 11.17 5.49 13.83
N CYS A 124 10.68 5.35 12.59
CA CYS A 124 9.26 5.02 12.33
C CYS A 124 8.93 3.54 12.52
N PHE A 125 9.82 2.63 12.12
CA PHE A 125 9.51 1.20 12.00
C PHE A 125 10.42 0.31 12.87
N GLY A 126 11.42 0.87 13.51
CA GLY A 126 12.42 0.16 14.31
C GLY A 126 13.60 -0.35 13.49
N GLU A 127 14.81 -0.17 14.02
CA GLU A 127 16.07 -0.47 13.34
C GLU A 127 16.17 -1.94 12.91
N MET A 128 15.92 -2.88 13.83
CA MET A 128 16.06 -4.33 13.55
C MET A 128 15.22 -4.79 12.36
N LYS A 129 13.97 -4.34 12.27
CA LYS A 129 13.08 -4.72 11.16
C LYS A 129 13.55 -4.11 9.84
N VAL A 130 13.93 -2.84 9.85
CA VAL A 130 14.38 -2.16 8.64
C VAL A 130 15.67 -2.79 8.10
N VAL A 131 16.64 -3.08 8.96
CA VAL A 131 17.91 -3.72 8.58
C VAL A 131 17.65 -5.11 7.99
N GLU A 132 16.86 -5.94 8.67
CA GLU A 132 16.54 -7.31 8.21
C GLU A 132 15.95 -7.31 6.78
N TYR A 133 14.97 -6.44 6.51
CA TYR A 133 14.37 -6.37 5.18
C TYR A 133 15.30 -5.72 4.15
N LEU A 134 16.12 -4.73 4.53
CA LEU A 134 17.09 -4.13 3.63
C LEU A 134 18.12 -5.13 3.13
N GLU A 135 18.64 -5.99 4.01
CA GLU A 135 19.57 -7.07 3.64
C GLU A 135 18.93 -8.04 2.66
N LYS A 136 17.69 -8.46 2.94
CA LYS A 136 16.92 -9.36 2.08
C LYS A 136 16.64 -8.76 0.70
N PHE A 137 16.23 -7.48 0.64
CA PHE A 137 15.94 -6.81 -0.64
C PHE A 137 17.19 -6.40 -1.42
N SER A 138 18.31 -6.18 -0.76
CA SER A 138 19.58 -5.89 -1.41
C SER A 138 20.24 -7.12 -2.02
N SER A 139 19.75 -8.30 -1.69
CA SER A 139 20.19 -9.56 -2.30
C SER A 139 19.64 -9.71 -3.72
N LYS A 140 20.25 -10.61 -4.51
CA LYS A 140 19.76 -10.97 -5.84
C LYS A 140 18.30 -11.49 -5.83
N ARG A 141 17.82 -11.96 -4.67
CA ARG A 141 16.45 -12.49 -4.43
C ARG A 141 15.40 -11.40 -4.14
N GLY A 142 15.82 -10.13 -4.02
CA GLY A 142 14.98 -9.03 -3.57
C GLY A 142 13.66 -8.87 -4.34
N TYR A 143 13.68 -9.03 -5.66
CA TYR A 143 12.45 -8.91 -6.49
C TYR A 143 11.46 -10.07 -6.29
N ILE A 144 11.95 -11.30 -6.07
CA ILE A 144 11.07 -12.45 -5.80
C ILE A 144 10.45 -12.31 -4.42
N LEU A 145 11.24 -11.94 -3.43
CA LEU A 145 10.74 -11.66 -2.09
C LEU A 145 9.71 -10.53 -2.11
N LEU A 146 9.96 -9.47 -2.87
CA LEU A 146 9.02 -8.36 -3.06
C LEU A 146 7.68 -8.87 -3.60
N PHE A 147 7.71 -9.67 -4.68
CA PHE A 147 6.50 -10.25 -5.26
C PHE A 147 5.72 -11.08 -4.23
N VAL A 148 6.41 -11.98 -3.52
CA VAL A 148 5.80 -12.85 -2.51
C VAL A 148 5.15 -12.05 -1.39
N LEU A 149 5.84 -11.02 -0.86
CA LEU A 149 5.31 -10.19 0.22
C LEU A 149 4.07 -9.39 -0.21
N TYR A 150 4.02 -8.93 -1.46
CA TYR A 150 2.83 -8.24 -1.97
C TYR A 150 1.68 -9.19 -2.29
N PHE A 151 1.97 -10.42 -2.66
CA PHE A 151 0.96 -11.43 -2.94
C PHE A 151 0.26 -11.92 -1.67
N ILE A 152 1.00 -12.02 -0.54
CA ILE A 152 0.46 -12.50 0.74
C ILE A 152 -0.60 -11.51 1.28
N PRO A 153 -1.84 -11.95 1.52
CA PRO A 153 -2.84 -11.10 2.16
C PRO A 153 -2.47 -10.83 3.63
N GLY A 154 -2.87 -9.65 4.16
CA GLY A 154 -2.61 -9.27 5.56
C GLY A 154 -1.18 -8.79 5.85
N PHE A 155 -0.27 -8.80 4.88
CA PHE A 155 1.08 -8.24 5.07
C PHE A 155 1.05 -6.70 4.91
N PRO A 156 1.82 -5.93 5.73
CA PRO A 156 1.88 -4.46 5.63
C PRO A 156 2.65 -4.01 4.37
N LYS A 157 1.96 -4.07 3.23
CA LYS A 157 2.54 -3.85 1.88
C LYS A 157 3.15 -2.47 1.71
N ASP A 158 2.56 -1.46 2.35
CA ASP A 158 2.98 -0.08 2.18
C ASP A 158 4.28 0.22 2.92
N PHE A 159 4.56 -0.48 4.03
CA PHE A 159 5.88 -0.53 4.66
C PHE A 159 6.97 -1.04 3.69
N VAL A 160 6.64 -2.06 2.88
CA VAL A 160 7.58 -2.63 1.89
C VAL A 160 7.98 -1.61 0.83
N ASN A 161 7.10 -0.69 0.44
CA ASN A 161 7.43 0.39 -0.50
C ASN A 161 8.59 1.25 0.01
N TYR A 162 8.56 1.60 1.30
CA TYR A 162 9.63 2.39 1.94
C TYR A 162 10.95 1.62 1.98
N ILE A 163 10.91 0.35 2.36
CA ILE A 163 12.12 -0.50 2.40
C ILE A 163 12.70 -0.68 1.00
N ALA A 164 11.84 -0.92 -0.01
CA ALA A 164 12.28 -1.04 -1.39
C ALA A 164 12.99 0.23 -1.88
N GLY A 165 12.50 1.42 -1.49
CA GLY A 165 13.14 2.70 -1.80
C GLY A 165 14.53 2.88 -1.18
N LEU A 166 14.78 2.30 0.00
CA LEU A 166 16.09 2.33 0.66
C LEU A 166 17.05 1.22 0.18
N SER A 167 16.53 0.21 -0.47
CA SER A 167 17.29 -0.92 -0.99
C SER A 167 17.93 -0.62 -2.35
N ASN A 168 18.67 -1.58 -2.89
CA ASN A 168 19.28 -1.50 -4.22
C ASN A 168 18.30 -1.82 -5.37
N LEU A 169 17.00 -1.97 -5.09
CA LEU A 169 16.00 -2.27 -6.10
C LEU A 169 15.82 -1.09 -7.06
N LYS A 170 15.67 -1.40 -8.35
CA LYS A 170 15.38 -0.40 -9.38
C LYS A 170 13.89 -0.06 -9.35
N TRP A 171 13.57 1.22 -9.48
CA TRP A 171 12.20 1.75 -9.45
C TRP A 171 11.25 1.09 -10.47
N GLY A 172 11.65 0.94 -11.72
CA GLY A 172 10.79 0.39 -12.78
C GLY A 172 10.27 -1.03 -12.47
N PRO A 173 11.16 -2.03 -12.28
CA PRO A 173 10.73 -3.38 -11.85
C PRO A 173 9.95 -3.38 -10.53
N PHE A 174 10.31 -2.52 -9.57
CA PHE A 174 9.57 -2.38 -8.32
C PHE A 174 8.11 -2.01 -8.55
N ILE A 175 7.82 -0.99 -9.38
CA ILE A 175 6.44 -0.54 -9.65
C ILE A 175 5.63 -1.64 -10.35
N ILE A 176 6.22 -2.31 -11.35
CA ILE A 176 5.56 -3.40 -12.06
C ILE A 176 5.17 -4.53 -11.09
N ILE A 177 6.13 -4.98 -10.28
CA ILE A 177 5.91 -6.06 -9.31
C ILE A 177 4.90 -5.66 -8.26
N SER A 178 5.02 -4.45 -7.68
CA SER A 178 4.11 -3.98 -6.64
C SER A 178 2.67 -3.86 -7.14
N SER A 179 2.47 -3.44 -8.39
CA SER A 179 1.14 -3.33 -8.99
C SER A 179 0.54 -4.71 -9.29
N ILE A 180 1.29 -5.58 -9.99
CA ILE A 180 0.79 -6.89 -10.43
C ILE A 180 0.54 -7.83 -9.24
N ALA A 181 1.47 -7.90 -8.30
CA ALA A 181 1.35 -8.81 -7.17
C ALA A 181 0.19 -8.47 -6.21
N ARG A 182 -0.27 -7.22 -6.20
CA ARG A 182 -1.43 -6.77 -5.41
C ARG A 182 -2.77 -7.03 -6.11
N MET A 183 -2.80 -7.22 -7.45
CA MET A 183 -4.06 -7.33 -8.21
C MET A 183 -5.04 -8.38 -7.67
N PRO A 184 -4.65 -9.62 -7.32
CA PRO A 184 -5.60 -10.61 -6.84
C PRO A 184 -6.31 -10.18 -5.53
N ALA A 185 -5.56 -9.62 -4.59
CA ALA A 185 -6.11 -9.13 -3.32
C ALA A 185 -7.01 -7.90 -3.52
N MET A 186 -6.62 -6.99 -4.42
CA MET A 186 -7.43 -5.82 -4.78
C MET A 186 -8.73 -6.24 -5.45
N MET A 187 -8.67 -7.15 -6.42
CA MET A 187 -9.87 -7.64 -7.11
C MET A 187 -10.84 -8.30 -6.12
N GLY A 188 -10.34 -9.06 -5.14
CA GLY A 188 -11.17 -9.61 -4.08
C GLY A 188 -11.95 -8.53 -3.32
N SER A 189 -11.28 -7.48 -2.86
CA SER A 189 -11.92 -6.36 -2.15
C SER A 189 -12.90 -5.60 -3.03
N ILE A 190 -12.55 -5.35 -4.29
CA ILE A 190 -13.40 -4.67 -5.27
C ILE A 190 -14.67 -5.48 -5.58
N LEU A 191 -14.55 -6.80 -5.75
CA LEU A 191 -15.69 -7.68 -6.02
C LEU A 191 -16.65 -7.73 -4.83
N VAL A 192 -16.14 -7.73 -3.60
CA VAL A 192 -16.99 -7.63 -2.40
C VAL A 192 -17.85 -6.37 -2.46
N GLY A 193 -17.27 -5.20 -2.81
CA GLY A 193 -18.02 -3.97 -2.99
C GLY A 193 -19.05 -4.05 -4.12
N THR A 194 -18.65 -4.58 -5.26
CA THR A 194 -19.53 -4.74 -6.44
C THR A 194 -20.74 -5.64 -6.14
N PHE A 195 -20.52 -6.78 -5.48
CA PHE A 195 -21.61 -7.71 -5.15
C PHE A 195 -22.49 -7.19 -4.01
N THR A 196 -21.95 -6.35 -3.13
CA THR A 196 -22.77 -5.65 -2.13
C THR A 196 -23.75 -4.69 -2.81
N LYS A 197 -23.33 -3.96 -3.85
CA LYS A 197 -24.22 -3.10 -4.65
C LYS A 197 -25.35 -3.86 -5.33
N THR A 198 -25.07 -5.04 -5.84
CA THR A 198 -26.06 -5.88 -6.54
C THR A 198 -26.89 -6.73 -5.58
N HIS A 199 -26.80 -6.50 -4.26
CA HIS A 199 -27.46 -7.28 -3.19
C HIS A 199 -27.19 -8.79 -3.25
N ASN A 200 -26.09 -9.20 -3.88
CA ASN A 200 -25.70 -10.61 -4.00
C ASN A 200 -24.86 -11.02 -2.79
N TYR A 201 -25.49 -11.06 -1.62
CA TYR A 201 -24.81 -11.33 -0.34
C TYR A 201 -24.23 -12.75 -0.24
N GLU A 202 -24.74 -13.70 -1.01
CA GLU A 202 -24.19 -15.07 -1.05
C GLU A 202 -22.78 -15.05 -1.62
N LEU A 203 -22.56 -14.36 -2.75
CA LEU A 203 -21.23 -14.21 -3.33
C LEU A 203 -20.30 -13.39 -2.44
N VAL A 204 -20.82 -12.36 -1.76
CA VAL A 204 -20.04 -11.60 -0.76
C VAL A 204 -19.56 -12.54 0.35
N ALA A 205 -20.44 -13.36 0.92
CA ALA A 205 -20.07 -14.30 1.98
C ALA A 205 -19.02 -15.31 1.50
N VAL A 206 -19.19 -15.88 0.31
CA VAL A 206 -18.21 -16.81 -0.29
C VAL A 206 -16.85 -16.15 -0.46
N LEU A 207 -16.80 -14.92 -1.01
CA LEU A 207 -15.55 -14.19 -1.18
C LEU A 207 -14.86 -13.86 0.14
N VAL A 208 -15.60 -13.38 1.14
CA VAL A 208 -15.05 -13.06 2.46
C VAL A 208 -14.48 -14.31 3.11
N ILE A 209 -15.21 -15.42 3.09
CA ILE A 209 -14.75 -16.72 3.63
C ILE A 209 -13.48 -17.17 2.87
N ALA A 210 -13.47 -17.09 1.55
CA ALA A 210 -12.31 -17.46 0.73
C ALA A 210 -11.06 -16.62 1.09
N VAL A 211 -11.22 -15.30 1.26
CA VAL A 211 -10.13 -14.42 1.68
C VAL A 211 -9.64 -14.75 3.08
N ILE A 212 -10.53 -15.03 4.03
CA ILE A 212 -10.16 -15.44 5.39
C ILE A 212 -9.37 -16.75 5.35
N ILE A 213 -9.88 -17.77 4.66
CA ILE A 213 -9.20 -19.07 4.52
C ILE A 213 -7.82 -18.89 3.89
N LEU A 214 -7.73 -18.13 2.78
CA LEU A 214 -6.47 -17.87 2.11
C LEU A 214 -5.47 -17.15 3.04
N THR A 215 -5.93 -16.16 3.79
CA THR A 215 -5.11 -15.43 4.75
C THR A 215 -4.59 -16.36 5.85
N LEU A 216 -5.45 -17.19 6.43
CA LEU A 216 -5.05 -18.15 7.46
C LEU A 216 -4.06 -19.20 6.93
N LEU A 217 -4.27 -19.70 5.70
CA LEU A 217 -3.34 -20.62 5.05
C LEU A 217 -1.98 -19.97 4.77
N CYS A 218 -1.96 -18.72 4.32
CA CYS A 218 -0.73 -17.96 4.10
C CYS A 218 0.02 -17.71 5.41
N LEU A 219 -0.68 -17.33 6.48
CA LEU A 219 -0.07 -17.12 7.79
C LEU A 219 0.49 -18.42 8.38
N LYS A 220 -0.28 -19.53 8.31
CA LYS A 220 0.17 -20.83 8.78
C LYS A 220 1.39 -21.35 8.02
N ASN A 221 1.47 -21.09 6.72
CA ASN A 221 2.53 -21.59 5.85
C ASN A 221 3.59 -20.52 5.53
N LYS A 222 3.66 -19.42 6.29
CA LYS A 222 4.56 -18.29 6.02
C LYS A 222 6.02 -18.72 5.78
N GLN A 223 6.55 -19.59 6.63
CA GLN A 223 7.91 -20.12 6.49
C GLN A 223 8.09 -20.89 5.17
N ARG A 224 7.16 -21.79 4.87
CA ARG A 224 7.21 -22.58 3.62
C ARG A 224 7.15 -21.70 2.36
N ILE A 225 6.37 -20.61 2.41
CA ILE A 225 6.28 -19.66 1.28
C ILE A 225 7.61 -18.92 1.09
N LEU A 226 8.26 -18.51 2.17
CA LEU A 226 9.58 -17.90 2.11
C LEU A 226 10.65 -18.87 1.61
N ASP A 227 10.67 -20.10 2.11
CA ASP A 227 11.59 -21.15 1.65
C ASP A 227 11.35 -21.54 0.18
N TRP A 228 10.10 -21.49 -0.28
CA TRP A 228 9.74 -21.71 -1.67
C TRP A 228 10.26 -20.58 -2.57
N SER A 229 10.15 -19.33 -2.12
CA SER A 229 10.76 -18.16 -2.78
C SER A 229 12.26 -18.34 -2.98
N ASP A 230 12.96 -18.84 -1.94
CA ASP A 230 14.39 -19.10 -1.99
C ASP A 230 14.73 -20.21 -2.99
N ARG A 231 13.96 -21.29 -3.01
CA ARG A 231 14.13 -22.40 -3.97
C ARG A 231 13.88 -21.99 -5.42
N ILE A 232 12.88 -21.15 -5.67
CA ILE A 232 12.63 -20.61 -7.04
C ILE A 232 13.82 -19.78 -7.48
N TYR A 233 14.35 -18.94 -6.61
CA TYR A 233 15.53 -18.14 -6.95
C TYR A 233 16.72 -19.02 -7.31
N ASP A 234 17.03 -20.03 -6.50
CA ASP A 234 18.17 -20.93 -6.75
C ASP A 234 17.99 -21.67 -8.07
N LYS A 235 16.76 -22.11 -8.39
CA LYS A 235 16.46 -22.76 -9.66
C LYS A 235 16.62 -21.80 -10.85
N LEU A 236 16.17 -20.54 -10.74
CA LEU A 236 16.30 -19.53 -11.79
C LEU A 236 17.74 -19.05 -11.96
N SER A 237 18.52 -19.01 -10.90
CA SER A 237 19.94 -18.63 -10.95
C SER A 237 20.79 -19.70 -11.63
N ASN A 238 20.44 -20.97 -11.46
CA ASN A 238 21.12 -22.10 -12.08
C ASN A 238 20.77 -22.29 -13.58
N LEU A 239 19.68 -21.66 -14.08
CA LEU A 239 19.30 -21.66 -15.49
C LEU A 239 20.07 -20.61 -16.33
N LYS A 240 20.89 -19.78 -15.70
CA LYS A 240 21.66 -18.71 -16.36
C LYS A 240 23.14 -19.09 -16.64
N TYR A 241 23.53 -20.34 -16.43
CA TYR A 241 24.85 -20.85 -16.76
C TYR A 241 24.76 -21.99 -17.76
#